data_4c95737580ccbf6e5fd8c225f9147cca
#
_entry.id   4c95737580ccbf6e5fd8c225f9147cca
#
_cell.length_a   1.000
_cell.length_b   1.000
_cell.length_c   1.000
_cell.angle_alpha   90.00
_cell.angle_beta   90.00
_cell.angle_gamma   90.00
#
_symmetry.space_group_name_H-M   'P 1'
#
loop_
_entity.id
_entity.type
_entity.pdbx_description
1 polymer ?
#
loop_
_entity_poly.entity_id
_entity_poly.type
_entity_poly.pdbx_seq_one_letter_code
_entity_poly.pdbx_strand_id
1 'polypeptide(L)'
;MSDDFDSERFPGNFYQGTLVRLDRNRGRGVVRSQTGREIRFQFPYVEVVGAPLGGNFPGIDMLREGDHVGYDVGWTSSGLRVTKLKPLH
;
A
#
# COMPACT_ATOMS: atom_id res chain seq x y z
N MET A 1 21.12 11.38 0.85
CA MET A 1 20.99 9.94 0.78
C MET A 1 19.58 9.59 0.31
N SER A 2 19.50 8.85 -0.73
CA SER A 2 18.19 8.33 -1.12
C SER A 2 18.01 6.94 -0.52
N ASP A 3 16.80 6.63 -0.18
CA ASP A 3 16.45 5.28 0.18
C ASP A 3 15.69 4.65 -1.00
N ASP A 4 15.12 3.48 -0.77
CA ASP A 4 14.40 2.76 -1.82
C ASP A 4 13.34 3.61 -2.48
N PHE A 5 12.69 4.46 -1.68
CA PHE A 5 11.52 5.18 -2.16
C PHE A 5 11.90 6.28 -3.13
N ASP A 6 13.00 6.99 -2.85
CA ASP A 6 13.43 8.08 -3.71
C ASP A 6 13.97 7.57 -5.03
N SER A 7 14.73 6.47 -4.99
CA SER A 7 15.41 5.98 -6.19
C SER A 7 14.47 5.22 -7.14
N GLU A 8 13.36 4.69 -6.64
CA GLU A 8 12.44 3.89 -7.44
C GLU A 8 11.24 4.68 -7.96
N ARG A 9 11.08 5.91 -7.50
CA ARG A 9 9.87 6.67 -7.78
C ARG A 9 10.09 7.64 -8.93
N PHE A 10 9.16 7.59 -9.89
CA PHE A 10 9.09 8.55 -10.97
C PHE A 10 7.86 9.43 -10.77
N PRO A 11 7.89 10.70 -11.23
CA PRO A 11 6.73 11.58 -11.12
C PRO A 11 5.48 10.93 -11.71
N GLY A 12 4.41 10.92 -10.90
CA GLY A 12 3.14 10.35 -11.33
C GLY A 12 3.04 8.85 -11.21
N ASN A 13 4.12 8.16 -10.86
CA ASN A 13 4.10 6.70 -10.74
C ASN A 13 4.18 6.28 -9.29
N PHE A 14 3.64 5.08 -9.03
CA PHE A 14 3.73 4.47 -7.72
C PHE A 14 4.99 3.63 -7.62
N TYR A 15 5.46 3.42 -6.40
CA TYR A 15 6.40 2.35 -6.14
C TYR A 15 5.71 1.03 -6.43
N GLN A 16 6.47 -0.03 -6.66
CA GLN A 16 5.92 -1.34 -6.90
C GLN A 16 6.38 -2.31 -5.84
N GLY A 17 5.47 -3.18 -5.44
CA GLY A 17 5.77 -4.18 -4.43
C GLY A 17 4.75 -5.29 -4.45
N THR A 18 4.76 -6.09 -3.39
CA THR A 18 3.87 -7.24 -3.24
C THR A 18 3.07 -7.09 -1.96
N LEU A 19 1.77 -7.33 -2.04
CA LEU A 19 0.92 -7.40 -0.86
C LEU A 19 1.17 -8.74 -0.19
N VAL A 20 1.93 -8.72 0.92
CA VAL A 20 2.35 -9.97 1.54
C VAL A 20 1.45 -10.40 2.70
N ARG A 21 0.66 -9.48 3.23
CA ARG A 21 -0.26 -9.80 4.33
C ARG A 21 -1.49 -8.93 4.25
N LEU A 22 -2.66 -9.53 4.46
CA LEU A 22 -3.92 -8.80 4.44
C LEU A 22 -4.85 -9.37 5.50
N ASP A 23 -5.26 -8.53 6.45
CA ASP A 23 -6.27 -8.86 7.46
C ASP A 23 -7.55 -8.13 7.08
N ARG A 24 -8.47 -8.86 6.44
CA ARG A 24 -9.72 -8.25 5.95
C ARG A 24 -10.64 -7.84 7.08
N ASN A 25 -10.57 -8.53 8.20
CA ASN A 25 -11.47 -8.24 9.32
C ASN A 25 -11.08 -6.95 10.03
N ARG A 26 -9.80 -6.66 10.08
CA ARG A 26 -9.30 -5.47 10.76
C ARG A 26 -8.91 -4.35 9.80
N GLY A 27 -8.94 -4.62 8.51
CA GLY A 27 -8.62 -3.61 7.52
C GLY A 27 -7.18 -3.15 7.58
N ARG A 28 -6.24 -4.08 7.64
CA ARG A 28 -4.82 -3.75 7.69
C ARG A 28 -3.99 -4.81 7.01
N GLY A 29 -2.75 -4.46 6.69
CA GLY A 29 -1.87 -5.40 6.02
C GLY A 29 -0.45 -4.87 5.89
N VAL A 30 0.31 -5.56 5.03
CA VAL A 30 1.73 -5.25 4.81
C VAL A 30 2.06 -5.37 3.34
N VAL A 31 2.81 -4.39 2.83
CA VAL A 31 3.38 -4.42 1.49
C VAL A 31 4.88 -4.60 1.62
N ARG A 32 5.45 -5.48 0.80
CA ARG A 32 6.90 -5.65 0.70
C ARG A 32 7.41 -4.94 -0.55
N SER A 33 8.39 -4.06 -0.39
CA SER A 33 9.00 -3.37 -1.51
C SER A 33 9.88 -4.32 -2.32
N GLN A 34 10.35 -3.86 -3.48
CA GLN A 34 11.24 -4.65 -4.32
C GLN A 34 12.57 -4.95 -3.65
N THR A 35 12.97 -4.14 -2.67
CA THR A 35 14.21 -4.35 -1.94
C THR A 35 14.01 -5.13 -0.65
N GLY A 36 12.78 -5.57 -0.36
CA GLY A 36 12.50 -6.39 0.80
C GLY A 36 12.02 -5.67 2.04
N ARG A 37 11.84 -4.36 1.97
CA ARG A 37 11.32 -3.59 3.11
C ARG A 37 9.83 -3.84 3.25
N GLU A 38 9.37 -4.09 4.47
CA GLU A 38 7.96 -4.29 4.75
C GLU A 38 7.36 -3.04 5.36
N ILE A 39 6.26 -2.57 4.80
CA ILE A 39 5.62 -1.34 5.21
C ILE A 39 4.16 -1.64 5.47
N ARG A 40 3.67 -1.24 6.63
CA ARG A 40 2.30 -1.50 7.06
C ARG A 40 1.33 -0.49 6.51
N PHE A 41 0.08 -0.91 6.39
CA PHE A 41 -1.04 -0.02 6.09
C PHE A 41 -2.24 -0.40 6.94
N GLN A 42 -3.14 0.57 7.14
CA GLN A 42 -4.43 0.27 7.76
C GLN A 42 -5.47 1.29 7.31
N PHE A 43 -6.70 0.81 7.18
CA PHE A 43 -7.83 1.69 6.94
C PHE A 43 -8.21 2.39 8.26
N PRO A 44 -8.67 3.62 8.20
CA PRO A 44 -9.01 4.38 6.99
C PRO A 44 -7.84 5.20 6.43
N TYR A 45 -6.63 4.98 6.88
CA TYR A 45 -5.47 5.83 6.53
C TYR A 45 -4.84 5.46 5.20
N VAL A 46 -5.25 4.34 4.61
CA VAL A 46 -4.82 3.94 3.28
C VAL A 46 -5.99 4.11 2.32
N GLU A 47 -5.67 4.56 1.10
CA GLU A 47 -6.65 4.67 0.02
C GLU A 47 -6.34 3.64 -1.05
N VAL A 48 -7.35 2.86 -1.46
CA VAL A 48 -7.20 1.94 -2.60
C VAL A 48 -7.66 2.68 -3.84
N VAL A 49 -6.74 2.89 -4.76
CA VAL A 49 -7.00 3.66 -5.98
C VAL A 49 -8.02 2.93 -6.85
N GLY A 50 -9.05 3.66 -7.29
CA GLY A 50 -10.10 3.08 -8.12
C GLY A 50 -11.20 2.38 -7.35
N ALA A 51 -11.15 2.38 -6.03
CA ALA A 51 -12.16 1.72 -5.22
C ALA A 51 -13.47 2.53 -5.21
N PRO A 52 -14.62 1.86 -5.16
CA PRO A 52 -15.88 2.54 -4.92
C PRO A 52 -15.86 3.21 -3.54
N LEU A 53 -16.56 4.32 -3.42
CA LEU A 53 -16.71 4.99 -2.14
C LEU A 53 -17.68 4.19 -1.25
N GLY A 54 -17.45 4.27 0.07
CA GLY A 54 -18.34 3.68 1.05
C GLY A 54 -17.77 2.43 1.70
N GLY A 55 -18.44 1.99 2.76
CA GLY A 55 -18.01 0.85 3.56
C GLY A 55 -16.93 1.24 4.55
N ASN A 56 -16.57 0.28 5.41
CA ASN A 56 -15.55 0.50 6.44
C ASN A 56 -14.13 0.47 5.87
N PHE A 57 -13.92 -0.38 4.86
CA PHE A 57 -12.62 -0.55 4.25
C PHE A 57 -12.76 -0.48 2.74
N PRO A 58 -12.95 0.75 2.19
CA PRO A 58 -13.22 0.88 0.75
C PRO A 58 -12.09 0.29 -0.09
N GLY A 59 -12.43 -0.65 -0.95
CA GLY A 59 -11.47 -1.26 -1.86
C GLY A 59 -10.76 -2.49 -1.34
N ILE A 60 -11.01 -2.90 -0.09
CA ILE A 60 -10.32 -4.06 0.46
C ILE A 60 -10.58 -5.33 -0.36
N ASP A 61 -11.77 -5.43 -0.98
CA ASP A 61 -12.12 -6.57 -1.80
C ASP A 61 -11.32 -6.65 -3.11
N MET A 62 -10.65 -5.57 -3.47
CA MET A 62 -9.78 -5.55 -4.64
C MET A 62 -8.38 -6.08 -4.35
N LEU A 63 -8.09 -6.40 -3.10
CA LEU A 63 -6.75 -6.77 -2.64
C LEU A 63 -6.71 -8.24 -2.28
N ARG A 64 -5.59 -8.89 -2.62
CA ARG A 64 -5.33 -10.29 -2.27
C ARG A 64 -3.86 -10.45 -1.89
N GLU A 65 -3.60 -11.32 -0.93
CA GLU A 65 -2.23 -11.66 -0.59
C GLU A 65 -1.54 -12.27 -1.81
N GLY A 66 -0.31 -11.84 -2.04
CA GLY A 66 0.46 -12.26 -3.20
C GLY A 66 0.36 -11.33 -4.39
N ASP A 67 -0.59 -10.39 -4.39
CA ASP A 67 -0.77 -9.49 -5.52
C ASP A 67 0.39 -8.52 -5.66
N HIS A 68 0.72 -8.25 -6.91
CA HIS A 68 1.61 -7.16 -7.26
C HIS A 68 0.81 -5.87 -7.17
N VAL A 69 1.35 -4.88 -6.47
CA VAL A 69 0.63 -3.61 -6.25
C VAL A 69 1.55 -2.42 -6.46
N GLY A 70 0.94 -1.32 -6.89
CA GLY A 70 1.57 -0.03 -6.79
C GLY A 70 1.23 0.58 -5.43
N TYR A 71 2.12 1.36 -4.86
CA TYR A 71 1.84 1.97 -3.57
C TYR A 71 2.57 3.29 -3.40
N ASP A 72 2.09 4.08 -2.45
CA ASP A 72 2.72 5.30 -2.02
C ASP A 72 2.86 5.27 -0.51
N VAL A 73 3.76 6.07 0.03
CA VAL A 73 4.06 6.05 1.46
C VAL A 73 4.03 7.44 2.04
N GLY A 74 3.86 7.51 3.35
CA GLY A 74 3.93 8.75 4.08
C GLY A 74 4.38 8.51 5.51
N TRP A 75 4.93 9.53 6.13
CA TRP A 75 5.33 9.46 7.52
C TRP A 75 4.16 9.83 8.41
N THR A 76 3.92 9.01 9.41
CA THR A 76 2.86 9.22 10.39
C THR A 76 3.47 9.24 11.78
N SER A 77 2.64 9.52 12.79
CA SER A 77 3.09 9.47 14.18
C SER A 77 3.55 8.06 14.57
N SER A 78 3.13 7.04 13.85
CA SER A 78 3.52 5.66 14.09
C SER A 78 4.64 5.19 13.17
N GLY A 79 5.25 6.10 12.40
CA GLY A 79 6.32 5.77 11.48
C GLY A 79 5.86 5.77 10.03
N LEU A 80 6.66 5.14 9.18
CA LEU A 80 6.36 5.07 7.76
C LEU A 80 5.21 4.11 7.50
N ARG A 81 4.23 4.56 6.71
CA ARG A 81 3.05 3.75 6.37
C ARG A 81 2.72 3.88 4.90
N VAL A 82 2.10 2.83 4.36
CA VAL A 82 1.52 2.90 3.01
C VAL A 82 0.26 3.75 3.07
N THR A 83 0.17 4.76 2.20
CA THR A 83 -0.95 5.69 2.18
C THR A 83 -1.86 5.45 0.97
N LYS A 84 -1.36 4.83 -0.09
CA LYS A 84 -2.16 4.49 -1.26
C LYS A 84 -1.75 3.12 -1.77
N LEU A 85 -2.74 2.37 -2.26
CA LEU A 85 -2.53 1.08 -2.89
C LEU A 85 -3.23 1.08 -4.24
N LYS A 86 -2.53 0.65 -5.26
CA LYS A 86 -3.09 0.52 -6.61
C LYS A 86 -2.95 -0.92 -7.06
N PRO A 87 -4.05 -1.67 -7.18
CA PRO A 87 -3.98 -3.01 -7.75
C PRO A 87 -3.47 -2.95 -9.19
N LEU A 88 -2.55 -3.86 -9.53
CA LEU A 88 -1.90 -3.87 -10.83
C LEU A 88 -2.33 -5.08 -11.68
N HIS A 89 -3.57 -5.45 -11.57
CA HIS A 89 -4.08 -6.60 -12.34
C HIS A 89 -5.42 -6.30 -13.01
#